data_68b5e3afe7b3977b5aa97e88e2470e54
#
_entry.id   68b5e3afe7b3977b5aa97e88e2470e54
#
_cell.length_a   1.000
_cell.length_b   1.000
_cell.length_c   1.000
_cell.angle_alpha   90.00
_cell.angle_beta   90.00
_cell.angle_gamma   90.00
#
_symmetry.space_group_name_H-M   'P 1'
#
loop_
_entity.id
_entity.type
_entity.pdbx_description
1 polymer ?
#
loop_
_entity_poly.entity_id
_entity_poly.type
_entity_poly.pdbx_seq_one_letter_code
_entity_poly.pdbx_strand_id
1 'polypeptide(L)'
;MIVVKPESEEIRRMKCRGDDSITSFSVGEEFRYKFHRHGSVGEDAKFELGDTGIVSHERTETEYLHPEKMKPGMTGGDAERGMWYFKAIAPGATTLTILEVFRGETESRCVMKLEVE
;
A
#
# COMPACT_ATOMS: atom_id res chain seq x y z
N MET A 1 11.66 -13.13 -30.85
CA MET A 1 11.23 -13.79 -29.62
C MET A 1 10.58 -12.78 -28.69
N ILE A 2 9.40 -13.07 -28.22
CA ILE A 2 8.70 -12.19 -27.31
C ILE A 2 9.03 -12.61 -25.88
N VAL A 3 9.55 -11.67 -25.10
CA VAL A 3 9.80 -11.90 -23.69
C VAL A 3 8.61 -11.31 -22.93
N VAL A 4 7.87 -12.18 -22.27
CA VAL A 4 6.76 -11.75 -21.42
C VAL A 4 7.28 -11.64 -19.99
N LYS A 5 7.28 -10.44 -19.45
CA LYS A 5 7.64 -10.24 -18.04
C LYS A 5 6.44 -10.55 -17.16
N PRO A 6 6.65 -11.18 -16.02
CA PRO A 6 5.58 -11.30 -15.04
C PRO A 6 5.03 -9.92 -14.68
N GLU A 7 3.74 -9.80 -14.58
CA GLU A 7 3.07 -8.54 -14.27
C GLU A 7 3.62 -7.89 -13.00
N SER A 8 3.98 -8.71 -12.01
CA SER A 8 4.55 -8.24 -10.74
C SER A 8 5.89 -7.50 -10.89
N GLU A 9 6.64 -7.75 -11.96
CA GLU A 9 7.92 -7.07 -12.21
C GLU A 9 7.72 -5.67 -12.78
N GLU A 10 6.57 -5.39 -13.37
CA GLU A 10 6.24 -4.09 -13.96
C GLU A 10 5.68 -3.10 -12.94
N ILE A 11 5.25 -3.60 -11.80
CA ILE A 11 4.65 -2.77 -10.76
C ILE A 11 5.70 -2.42 -9.72
N ARG A 12 6.09 -1.14 -9.71
CA ARG A 12 7.09 -0.64 -8.78
C ARG A 12 6.59 -0.74 -7.34
N ARG A 13 7.42 -1.27 -6.46
CA ARG A 13 7.12 -1.33 -5.04
C ARG A 13 7.65 -0.10 -4.33
N MET A 14 6.78 0.62 -3.63
CA MET A 14 7.14 1.77 -2.83
C MET A 14 7.45 1.36 -1.40
N LYS A 15 8.37 2.08 -0.79
CA LYS A 15 8.69 1.94 0.63
C LYS A 15 8.75 3.32 1.26
N CYS A 16 8.32 3.42 2.50
CA CYS A 16 8.47 4.64 3.26
C CYS A 16 9.93 4.83 3.66
N ARG A 17 10.55 5.93 3.25
CA ARG A 17 11.95 6.23 3.55
C ARG A 17 12.13 7.22 4.69
N GLY A 18 11.07 7.95 5.03
CA GLY A 18 11.13 8.95 6.09
C GLY A 18 11.97 10.18 5.75
N ASP A 19 12.21 10.41 4.45
CA ASP A 19 12.96 11.58 3.97
C ASP A 19 12.09 12.45 3.06
N ASP A 20 12.66 13.56 2.55
CA ASP A 20 11.94 14.48 1.66
C ASP A 20 12.10 14.12 0.18
N SER A 21 12.50 12.91 -0.15
CA SER A 21 12.69 12.51 -1.53
C SER A 21 11.36 12.49 -2.29
N ILE A 22 11.43 12.81 -3.58
CA ILE A 22 10.29 12.80 -4.47
C ILE A 22 10.43 11.60 -5.41
N THR A 23 9.37 10.81 -5.51
CA THR A 23 9.34 9.69 -6.44
C THR A 23 8.55 10.08 -7.67
N SER A 24 9.14 9.91 -8.84
CA SER A 24 8.54 10.27 -10.11
C SER A 24 7.92 9.08 -10.81
N PHE A 25 6.75 9.30 -11.41
CA PHE A 25 6.02 8.31 -12.19
C PHE A 25 5.58 8.92 -13.51
N SER A 26 5.37 8.06 -14.50
CA SER A 26 4.73 8.44 -15.74
C SER A 26 3.23 8.17 -15.66
N VAL A 27 2.42 8.95 -16.38
CA VAL A 27 0.98 8.69 -16.48
C VAL A 27 0.77 7.25 -17.00
N GLY A 28 -0.08 6.50 -16.31
CA GLY A 28 -0.35 5.10 -16.62
C GLY A 28 0.50 4.11 -15.83
N GLU A 29 1.54 4.58 -15.16
CA GLU A 29 2.40 3.71 -14.36
C GLU A 29 1.70 3.29 -13.08
N GLU A 30 1.82 2.01 -12.75
CA GLU A 30 1.28 1.45 -11.51
C GLU A 30 2.39 1.30 -10.48
N PHE A 31 2.04 1.43 -9.20
CA PHE A 31 2.94 1.16 -8.09
C PHE A 31 2.16 0.55 -6.95
N ARG A 32 2.88 -0.02 -5.99
CA ARG A 32 2.27 -0.74 -4.88
C ARG A 32 3.00 -0.49 -3.59
N TYR A 33 2.27 -0.64 -2.48
CA TYR A 33 2.81 -0.51 -1.13
C TYR A 33 2.36 -1.72 -0.29
N LYS A 34 3.32 -2.39 0.36
CA LYS A 34 3.05 -3.54 1.22
C LYS A 34 2.72 -3.06 2.62
N PHE A 35 1.64 -3.58 3.18
CA PHE A 35 1.25 -3.28 4.55
C PHE A 35 1.03 -4.55 5.36
N HIS A 36 1.03 -4.40 6.68
CA HIS A 36 0.78 -5.46 7.64
C HIS A 36 -0.33 -5.03 8.59
N ARG A 37 -1.16 -5.99 8.96
CA ARG A 37 -2.30 -5.72 9.84
C ARG A 37 -2.52 -6.91 10.75
N HIS A 38 -2.86 -6.66 12.01
CA HIS A 38 -3.24 -7.70 12.96
C HIS A 38 -4.42 -7.19 13.80
N GLY A 39 -5.63 -7.31 13.26
CA GLY A 39 -6.83 -6.73 13.86
C GLY A 39 -7.14 -7.23 15.26
N SER A 40 -6.84 -8.50 15.56
CA SER A 40 -7.12 -9.08 16.88
C SER A 40 -6.30 -8.46 18.01
N VAL A 41 -5.14 -7.85 17.70
CA VAL A 41 -4.34 -7.12 18.69
C VAL A 41 -4.44 -5.61 18.51
N GLY A 42 -5.31 -5.15 17.62
CA GLY A 42 -5.54 -3.72 17.39
C GLY A 42 -4.56 -3.03 16.45
N GLU A 43 -3.74 -3.78 15.73
CA GLU A 43 -2.83 -3.23 14.73
C GLU A 43 -3.54 -3.07 13.37
N ASP A 44 -3.43 -1.90 12.78
CA ASP A 44 -4.01 -1.60 11.47
C ASP A 44 -3.07 -0.69 10.69
N ALA A 45 -3.27 -0.67 9.38
CA ALA A 45 -2.56 0.22 8.48
C ALA A 45 -3.57 0.88 7.55
N LYS A 46 -3.36 2.16 7.29
CA LYS A 46 -4.23 2.97 6.43
C LYS A 46 -3.37 3.83 5.51
N PHE A 47 -3.96 4.28 4.42
CA PHE A 47 -3.31 5.24 3.55
C PHE A 47 -4.24 6.43 3.28
N GLU A 48 -3.63 7.55 2.93
CA GLU A 48 -4.33 8.74 2.47
C GLU A 48 -3.65 9.27 1.21
N LEU A 49 -4.43 9.55 0.18
CA LEU A 49 -3.96 10.19 -1.05
C LEU A 49 -4.31 11.68 -0.99
N GLY A 50 -3.33 12.53 -1.31
CA GLY A 50 -3.56 13.96 -1.32
C GLY A 50 -4.49 14.40 -2.44
N ASP A 51 -4.20 13.98 -3.68
CA ASP A 51 -5.04 14.30 -4.85
C ASP A 51 -5.34 13.00 -5.62
N THR A 52 -6.58 12.55 -5.51
CA THR A 52 -7.04 11.33 -6.17
C THR A 52 -7.24 11.52 -7.68
N GLY A 53 -7.17 12.73 -8.18
CA GLY A 53 -7.16 13.03 -9.61
C GLY A 53 -5.79 12.85 -10.26
N ILE A 54 -4.72 12.77 -9.46
CA ILE A 54 -3.35 12.55 -9.94
C ILE A 54 -2.94 11.10 -9.78
N VAL A 55 -3.25 10.50 -8.62
CA VAL A 55 -2.99 9.09 -8.30
C VAL A 55 -4.26 8.49 -7.75
N SER A 56 -4.65 7.34 -8.27
CA SER A 56 -5.83 6.62 -7.80
C SER A 56 -5.43 5.32 -7.11
N HIS A 57 -6.25 4.89 -6.16
CA HIS A 57 -6.17 3.57 -5.56
C HIS A 57 -6.97 2.60 -6.44
N GLU A 58 -6.30 1.55 -6.94
CA GLU A 58 -6.91 0.61 -7.88
C GLU A 58 -7.50 -0.61 -7.20
N ARG A 59 -6.75 -1.23 -6.30
CA ARG A 59 -7.21 -2.42 -5.60
C ARG A 59 -6.37 -2.68 -4.36
N THR A 60 -6.90 -3.52 -3.48
CA THR A 60 -6.20 -4.02 -2.30
C THR A 60 -6.24 -5.54 -2.32
N GLU A 61 -5.09 -6.17 -2.11
CA GLU A 61 -4.98 -7.61 -1.97
C GLU A 61 -4.47 -7.93 -0.58
N THR A 62 -5.11 -8.89 0.08
CA THR A 62 -4.73 -9.31 1.43
C THR A 62 -4.67 -10.83 1.54
N GLU A 63 -3.82 -11.32 2.46
CA GLU A 63 -3.78 -12.73 2.80
C GLU A 63 -3.45 -12.87 4.28
N TYR A 64 -3.97 -13.90 4.92
CA TYR A 64 -3.60 -14.24 6.28
C TYR A 64 -2.24 -14.95 6.28
N LEU A 65 -1.40 -14.65 7.28
CA LEU A 65 -0.07 -15.28 7.40
C LEU A 65 -0.17 -16.75 7.78
N HIS A 66 -1.21 -17.11 8.55
CA HIS A 66 -1.43 -18.47 8.99
C HIS A 66 -2.90 -18.87 8.77
N PRO A 67 -3.31 -19.10 7.52
CA PRO A 67 -4.72 -19.38 7.21
C PRO A 67 -5.30 -20.58 7.98
N GLU A 68 -4.47 -21.54 8.34
CA GLU A 68 -4.86 -22.71 9.11
C GLU A 68 -5.40 -22.38 10.51
N LYS A 69 -5.05 -21.19 11.04
CA LYS A 69 -5.56 -20.71 12.32
C LYS A 69 -6.94 -20.07 12.23
N MET A 70 -7.44 -19.88 11.03
CA MET A 70 -8.74 -19.24 10.78
C MET A 70 -9.87 -20.25 10.65
N LYS A 71 -9.68 -21.46 11.13
CA LYS A 71 -10.69 -22.52 11.09
C LYS A 71 -11.84 -22.23 12.05
N PRO A 72 -13.06 -22.73 11.77
CA PRO A 72 -14.19 -22.60 12.69
C PRO A 72 -13.86 -23.15 14.09
N GLY A 73 -14.24 -22.42 15.11
CA GLY A 73 -13.98 -22.79 16.50
C GLY A 73 -12.68 -22.23 17.07
N MET A 74 -11.83 -21.65 16.24
CA MET A 74 -10.63 -20.97 16.72
C MET A 74 -10.98 -19.57 17.22
N THR A 75 -10.32 -19.13 18.29
CA THR A 75 -10.49 -17.79 18.81
C THR A 75 -9.32 -16.91 18.40
N GLY A 76 -9.58 -15.61 18.19
CA GLY A 76 -8.59 -14.65 17.75
C GLY A 76 -8.36 -14.70 16.24
N GLY A 77 -7.96 -13.58 15.68
CA GLY A 77 -7.62 -13.47 14.27
C GLY A 77 -6.14 -13.68 14.04
N ASP A 78 -5.80 -14.06 12.82
CA ASP A 78 -4.41 -14.14 12.40
C ASP A 78 -3.94 -12.76 11.92
N ALA A 79 -2.63 -12.57 11.90
CA ALA A 79 -2.03 -11.43 11.23
C ALA A 79 -2.25 -11.57 9.72
N GLU A 80 -2.49 -10.46 9.05
CA GLU A 80 -2.59 -10.44 7.60
C GLU A 80 -1.57 -9.48 7.01
N ARG A 81 -1.15 -9.78 5.81
CA ARG A 81 -0.33 -8.87 5.01
C ARG A 81 -1.11 -8.52 3.76
N GLY A 82 -0.85 -7.34 3.25
CA GLY A 82 -1.56 -6.88 2.09
C GLY A 82 -0.72 -6.00 1.20
N MET A 83 -1.31 -5.66 0.08
CA MET A 83 -0.71 -4.81 -0.90
C MET A 83 -1.75 -3.84 -1.40
N TRP A 84 -1.47 -2.55 -1.32
CA TRP A 84 -2.27 -1.52 -1.97
C TRP A 84 -1.66 -1.23 -3.33
N TYR A 85 -2.49 -1.25 -4.36
CA TYR A 85 -2.10 -0.92 -5.73
C TYR A 85 -2.63 0.43 -6.12
N PHE A 86 -1.76 1.25 -6.68
CA PHE A 86 -2.08 2.61 -7.10
C PHE A 86 -1.69 2.80 -8.56
N LYS A 87 -2.29 3.79 -9.20
CA LYS A 87 -1.98 4.14 -10.58
C LYS A 87 -1.85 5.65 -10.72
N ALA A 88 -0.80 6.10 -11.41
CA ALA A 88 -0.64 7.49 -11.80
C ALA A 88 -1.56 7.77 -13.00
N ILE A 89 -2.51 8.68 -12.83
CA ILE A 89 -3.57 8.91 -13.83
C ILE A 89 -3.50 10.28 -14.51
N ALA A 90 -2.85 11.25 -13.90
CA ALA A 90 -2.72 12.59 -14.47
C ALA A 90 -1.41 13.24 -14.02
N PRO A 91 -0.84 14.16 -14.83
CA PRO A 91 0.35 14.91 -14.41
C PRO A 91 0.07 15.79 -13.20
N GLY A 92 1.07 15.95 -12.34
CA GLY A 92 0.99 16.82 -11.18
C GLY A 92 1.77 16.24 -10.00
N ALA A 93 1.69 16.94 -8.88
CA ALA A 93 2.33 16.54 -7.62
C ALA A 93 1.26 16.20 -6.60
N THR A 94 1.50 15.15 -5.84
CA THR A 94 0.61 14.73 -4.76
C THR A 94 1.40 14.02 -3.66
N THR A 95 0.70 13.54 -2.66
CA THR A 95 1.31 12.79 -1.56
C THR A 95 0.56 11.48 -1.33
N LEU A 96 1.31 10.47 -0.89
CA LEU A 96 0.75 9.25 -0.34
C LEU A 96 1.22 9.16 1.10
N THR A 97 0.28 9.16 2.04
CA THR A 97 0.58 9.08 3.47
C THR A 97 0.21 7.70 3.97
N ILE A 98 1.14 7.05 4.66
CA ILE A 98 0.90 5.75 5.28
C ILE A 98 0.78 5.96 6.78
N LEU A 99 -0.29 5.43 7.35
CA LEU A 99 -0.57 5.52 8.78
C LEU A 99 -0.50 4.13 9.39
N GLU A 100 0.28 4.01 10.46
CA GLU A 100 0.27 2.82 11.29
C GLU A 100 -0.52 3.13 12.54
N VAL A 101 -1.53 2.30 12.80
CA VAL A 101 -2.52 2.53 13.85
C VAL A 101 -2.47 1.37 14.83
N PHE A 102 -2.49 1.69 16.12
CA PHE A 102 -2.56 0.69 17.18
C PHE A 102 -3.68 1.10 18.15
N ARG A 103 -4.66 0.22 18.29
CA ARG A 103 -5.82 0.42 19.17
C ARG A 103 -6.53 1.76 18.95
N GLY A 104 -6.71 2.13 17.69
CA GLY A 104 -7.41 3.36 17.31
C GLY A 104 -6.55 4.61 17.30
N GLU A 105 -5.29 4.53 17.71
CA GLU A 105 -4.39 5.67 17.74
C GLU A 105 -3.31 5.54 16.67
N THR A 106 -3.03 6.63 15.97
CA THR A 106 -1.97 6.66 14.96
C THR A 106 -0.62 6.71 15.65
N GLU A 107 0.18 5.65 15.46
CA GLU A 107 1.52 5.56 16.04
C GLU A 107 2.59 6.13 15.12
N SER A 108 2.42 5.98 13.81
CA SER A 108 3.37 6.53 12.86
C SER A 108 2.65 7.04 11.61
N ARG A 109 3.29 8.04 11.00
CA ARG A 109 2.81 8.66 9.77
C ARG A 109 3.99 8.86 8.86
N CYS A 110 3.92 8.33 7.66
CA CYS A 110 4.95 8.53 6.65
C CYS A 110 4.35 9.18 5.41
N VAL A 111 4.83 10.36 5.08
CA VAL A 111 4.37 11.12 3.91
C VAL A 111 5.37 10.92 2.79
N MET A 112 4.91 10.36 1.67
CA MET A 112 5.72 10.19 0.47
C MET A 112 5.28 11.20 -0.58
N LYS A 113 6.24 11.95 -1.12
CA LYS A 113 5.98 12.93 -2.17
C LYS A 113 6.06 12.26 -3.54
N LEU A 114 5.03 12.43 -4.33
CA LEU A 114 4.90 11.82 -5.65
C LEU A 114 4.77 12.89 -6.72
N GLU A 115 5.42 12.68 -7.85
CA GLU A 115 5.33 13.55 -9.00
C GLU A 115 5.01 12.71 -10.22
N VAL A 116 3.97 13.09 -10.97
CA VAL A 116 3.54 12.40 -12.18
C VAL A 116 3.76 13.30 -13.37
N GLU A 117 4.40 12.77 -14.38
CA GLU A 117 4.70 13.47 -15.64
C GLU A 117 3.88 12.97 -16.82
#